data_b5a56d461b7ba1dca86deffaf526b680
#
_entry.id   b5a56d461b7ba1dca86deffaf526b680
#
_cell.length_a   1.000
_cell.length_b   1.000
_cell.length_c   1.000
_cell.angle_alpha   90.00
_cell.angle_beta   90.00
_cell.angle_gamma   90.00
#
_symmetry.space_group_name_H-M   'P 1'
#
loop_
_entity.id
_entity.type
_entity.pdbx_description
1 polymer ?
#
loop_
_entity_poly.entity_id
_entity_poly.type
_entity_poly.pdbx_seq_one_letter_code
_entity_poly.pdbx_strand_id
1 'polypeptide(L)'
;MVYEGIAKDIVKGEPEMRVAVKTVNESASLRERIEFLNEASVMKAFVCHHVVRLLGVVSKGQPTLVVMELMTHGDLKSYLRSLRPEAENNPGSPPPTLKEMIQMAAEIADGMAYLNAKKFVHRDLAARNCMVGEDFTVKIGDFGMTRDIYETDYYRKGGKGLLPVRWMAPESLKDGVFTAHSDCWSFGVVLWEISTLAEQPYQGLSNEQVLKFVMDGGYLDRPDNCAERL
;
A
#
# COMPACT_ATOMS: atom_id res chain seq x y z
N MET A 1 10.88 -9.48 6.44
CA MET A 1 11.64 -8.32 6.98
C MET A 1 12.14 -7.48 5.83
N VAL A 2 12.24 -6.15 6.05
CA VAL A 2 12.77 -5.21 5.07
C VAL A 2 13.93 -4.46 5.71
N TYR A 3 15.02 -4.35 4.98
CA TYR A 3 16.25 -3.68 5.43
C TYR A 3 16.65 -2.62 4.42
N GLU A 4 17.33 -1.59 4.88
CA GLU A 4 18.05 -0.68 4.00
C GLU A 4 19.43 -1.25 3.71
N GLY A 5 19.91 -1.07 2.47
CA GLY A 5 21.23 -1.53 2.04
C GLY A 5 21.82 -0.66 0.94
N ILE A 6 23.04 -0.98 0.56
CA ILE A 6 23.72 -0.37 -0.57
C ILE A 6 23.93 -1.45 -1.64
N ALA A 7 23.37 -1.23 -2.82
CA ALA A 7 23.59 -2.09 -3.97
C ALA A 7 24.67 -1.50 -4.88
N LYS A 8 25.56 -2.38 -5.39
CA LYS A 8 26.61 -2.01 -6.32
C LYS A 8 26.26 -2.49 -7.73
N ASP A 9 26.42 -1.61 -8.70
CA ASP A 9 26.22 -1.90 -10.12
C ASP A 9 24.89 -2.57 -10.49
N ILE A 10 23.83 -2.33 -9.69
CA ILE A 10 22.52 -2.92 -9.94
C ILE A 10 21.74 -2.16 -11.02
N VAL A 11 22.01 -0.86 -11.16
CA VAL A 11 21.47 0.01 -12.20
C VAL A 11 22.61 0.56 -13.04
N LYS A 12 22.48 0.47 -14.37
CA LYS A 12 23.49 0.96 -15.29
C LYS A 12 23.71 2.48 -15.10
N GLY A 13 24.97 2.84 -14.87
CA GLY A 13 25.36 4.25 -14.67
C GLY A 13 25.34 4.71 -13.20
N GLU A 14 24.89 3.85 -12.28
CA GLU A 14 24.93 4.10 -10.85
C GLU A 14 25.79 3.02 -10.15
N PRO A 15 27.06 3.34 -9.83
CA PRO A 15 27.96 2.34 -9.25
C PRO A 15 27.54 1.89 -7.84
N GLU A 16 26.92 2.77 -7.09
CA GLU A 16 26.35 2.47 -5.76
C GLU A 16 25.03 3.23 -5.59
N MET A 17 24.03 2.57 -5.00
CA MET A 17 22.78 3.21 -4.63
C MET A 17 22.18 2.60 -3.37
N ARG A 18 21.46 3.43 -2.60
CA ARG A 18 20.68 2.98 -1.47
C ARG A 18 19.43 2.25 -1.97
N VAL A 19 19.18 1.10 -1.36
CA VAL A 19 18.07 0.22 -1.76
C VAL A 19 17.32 -0.32 -0.54
N ALA A 20 16.09 -0.78 -0.76
CA ALA A 20 15.37 -1.61 0.19
C ALA A 20 15.59 -3.08 -0.17
N VAL A 21 15.89 -3.90 0.84
CA VAL A 21 16.09 -5.34 0.67
C VAL A 21 15.03 -6.08 1.46
N LYS A 22 14.22 -6.87 0.77
CA LYS A 22 13.20 -7.72 1.38
C LYS A 22 13.68 -9.16 1.44
N THR A 23 13.51 -9.79 2.61
CA THR A 23 13.84 -11.18 2.83
C THR A 23 12.61 -11.98 3.26
N VAL A 24 12.57 -13.25 2.92
CA VAL A 24 11.64 -14.22 3.50
C VAL A 24 12.24 -14.74 4.81
N ASN A 25 11.40 -14.94 5.83
CA ASN A 25 11.82 -15.57 7.07
C ASN A 25 12.38 -17.00 6.78
N GLU A 26 13.46 -17.38 7.44
CA GLU A 26 14.06 -18.72 7.30
C GLU A 26 13.07 -19.84 7.66
N SER A 27 12.15 -19.56 8.58
CA SER A 27 11.07 -20.49 8.98
C SER A 27 9.88 -20.53 8.01
N ALA A 28 9.89 -19.71 6.96
CA ALA A 28 8.79 -19.67 5.99
C ALA A 28 8.61 -21.01 5.29
N SER A 29 7.36 -21.42 5.10
CA SER A 29 7.00 -22.61 4.36
C SER A 29 7.38 -22.48 2.87
N LEU A 30 7.45 -23.61 2.18
CA LEU A 30 7.70 -23.63 0.74
C LEU A 30 6.66 -22.79 -0.02
N ARG A 31 5.39 -22.83 0.41
CA ARG A 31 4.31 -22.06 -0.17
C ARG A 31 4.55 -20.55 -0.04
N GLU A 32 4.92 -20.08 1.14
CA GLU A 32 5.23 -18.66 1.39
C GLU A 32 6.43 -18.18 0.56
N ARG A 33 7.44 -19.03 0.39
CA ARG A 33 8.61 -18.73 -0.47
C ARG A 33 8.21 -18.64 -1.95
N ILE A 34 7.35 -19.53 -2.43
CA ILE A 34 6.83 -19.50 -3.80
C ILE A 34 5.99 -18.23 -4.03
N GLU A 35 5.10 -17.89 -3.09
CA GLU A 35 4.28 -16.68 -3.16
C GLU A 35 5.16 -15.42 -3.21
N PHE A 36 6.20 -15.36 -2.39
CA PHE A 36 7.17 -14.28 -2.37
C PHE A 36 7.89 -14.09 -3.72
N LEU A 37 8.36 -15.18 -4.32
CA LEU A 37 9.03 -15.14 -5.62
C LEU A 37 8.06 -14.80 -6.76
N ASN A 38 6.81 -15.25 -6.69
CA ASN A 38 5.77 -14.92 -7.67
C ASN A 38 5.43 -13.43 -7.62
N GLU A 39 5.27 -12.84 -6.44
CA GLU A 39 5.07 -11.40 -6.27
C GLU A 39 6.25 -10.62 -6.86
N ALA A 40 7.47 -11.01 -6.57
CA ALA A 40 8.66 -10.39 -7.13
C ALA A 40 8.71 -10.49 -8.66
N SER A 41 8.34 -11.63 -9.22
CA SER A 41 8.28 -11.85 -10.68
C SER A 41 7.27 -10.93 -11.36
N VAL A 42 6.10 -10.73 -10.75
CA VAL A 42 5.08 -9.80 -11.25
C VAL A 42 5.58 -8.36 -11.20
N MET A 43 6.16 -7.94 -10.09
CA MET A 43 6.67 -6.58 -9.91
C MET A 43 7.83 -6.24 -10.85
N LYS A 44 8.66 -7.21 -11.22
CA LYS A 44 9.79 -7.02 -12.13
C LYS A 44 9.36 -6.47 -13.49
N ALA A 45 8.15 -6.80 -13.94
CA ALA A 45 7.62 -6.36 -15.23
C ALA A 45 7.09 -4.91 -15.20
N PHE A 46 6.91 -4.31 -14.03
CA PHE A 46 6.36 -2.97 -13.89
C PHE A 46 7.45 -1.90 -13.97
N VAL A 47 7.27 -0.95 -14.88
CA VAL A 47 8.12 0.23 -15.05
C VAL A 47 7.23 1.46 -15.12
N CYS A 48 7.02 2.11 -13.97
CA CYS A 48 6.20 3.31 -13.83
C CYS A 48 6.76 4.18 -12.70
N HIS A 49 6.77 5.50 -12.93
CA HIS A 49 7.27 6.44 -11.92
C HIS A 49 6.49 6.37 -10.58
N HIS A 50 5.22 5.97 -10.61
CA HIS A 50 4.36 5.88 -9.42
C HIS A 50 4.09 4.44 -8.96
N VAL A 51 4.93 3.51 -9.35
CA VAL A 51 4.98 2.14 -8.82
C VAL A 51 6.39 1.85 -8.36
N VAL A 52 6.56 1.40 -7.12
CA VAL A 52 7.88 1.07 -6.57
C VAL A 52 8.56 0.03 -7.45
N ARG A 53 9.79 0.34 -7.87
CA ARG A 53 10.52 -0.49 -8.80
C ARG A 53 11.23 -1.64 -8.11
N LEU A 54 11.09 -2.84 -8.65
CA LEU A 54 11.93 -3.97 -8.31
C LEU A 54 13.21 -3.91 -9.13
N LEU A 55 14.36 -3.84 -8.45
CA LEU A 55 15.67 -3.68 -9.10
C LEU A 55 16.36 -5.00 -9.38
N GLY A 56 16.15 -6.01 -8.53
CA GLY A 56 16.77 -7.30 -8.73
C GLY A 56 16.38 -8.33 -7.67
N VAL A 57 16.79 -9.57 -7.93
CA VAL A 57 16.58 -10.70 -7.00
C VAL A 57 17.90 -11.45 -6.84
N VAL A 58 18.26 -11.74 -5.61
CA VAL A 58 19.40 -12.62 -5.28
C VAL A 58 18.83 -13.95 -4.84
N SER A 59 18.84 -14.95 -5.73
CA SER A 59 18.28 -16.28 -5.50
C SER A 59 19.34 -17.35 -5.23
N LYS A 60 20.63 -17.01 -5.33
CA LYS A 60 21.75 -17.90 -5.04
C LYS A 60 22.04 -17.89 -3.54
N GLY A 61 21.78 -19.02 -2.88
CA GLY A 61 21.96 -19.15 -1.44
C GLY A 61 20.73 -18.74 -0.64
N GLN A 62 20.89 -18.71 0.68
CA GLN A 62 19.83 -18.35 1.63
C GLN A 62 20.31 -17.17 2.49
N PRO A 63 19.43 -16.21 2.83
CA PRO A 63 18.06 -16.08 2.36
C PRO A 63 17.98 -15.52 0.92
N THR A 64 16.87 -15.77 0.22
CA THR A 64 16.56 -15.08 -1.05
C THR A 64 16.29 -13.61 -0.77
N LEU A 65 16.93 -12.73 -1.54
CA LEU A 65 16.81 -11.28 -1.40
C LEU A 65 16.05 -10.69 -2.60
N VAL A 66 15.10 -9.81 -2.31
CA VAL A 66 14.47 -8.96 -3.32
C VAL A 66 14.93 -7.53 -3.08
N VAL A 67 15.55 -6.93 -4.09
CA VAL A 67 16.12 -5.59 -4.04
C VAL A 67 15.19 -4.63 -4.75
N MET A 68 14.76 -3.61 -4.04
CA MET A 68 13.78 -2.63 -4.50
C MET A 68 14.28 -1.20 -4.34
N GLU A 69 13.64 -0.30 -5.06
CA GLU A 69 13.76 1.14 -4.85
C GLU A 69 13.49 1.49 -3.38
N LEU A 70 14.36 2.31 -2.78
CA LEU A 70 14.21 2.75 -1.40
C LEU A 70 13.23 3.91 -1.32
N MET A 71 12.22 3.77 -0.47
CA MET A 71 11.23 4.79 -0.15
C MET A 71 11.47 5.28 1.28
N THR A 72 12.21 6.39 1.42
CA THR A 72 12.82 6.82 2.70
C THR A 72 11.82 7.24 3.75
N HIS A 73 10.64 7.75 3.37
CA HIS A 73 9.59 8.16 4.31
C HIS A 73 8.62 7.03 4.67
N GLY A 74 8.89 5.81 4.21
CA GLY A 74 8.11 4.63 4.55
C GLY A 74 6.72 4.60 3.91
N ASP A 75 5.79 3.91 4.54
CA ASP A 75 4.43 3.80 4.03
C ASP A 75 3.61 5.07 4.28
N LEU A 76 2.64 5.32 3.39
CA LEU A 76 1.80 6.52 3.43
C LEU A 76 0.94 6.60 4.68
N LYS A 77 0.46 5.47 5.21
CA LYS A 77 -0.34 5.46 6.45
C LYS A 77 0.44 6.02 7.64
N SER A 78 1.65 5.51 7.87
CA SER A 78 2.55 6.01 8.91
C SER A 78 2.93 7.46 8.68
N TYR A 79 3.22 7.83 7.44
CA TYR A 79 3.55 9.20 7.07
C TYR A 79 2.42 10.18 7.37
N LEU A 80 1.18 9.87 6.95
CA LEU A 80 0.01 10.71 7.24
C LEU A 80 -0.23 10.85 8.75
N ARG A 81 -0.12 9.76 9.49
CA ARG A 81 -0.25 9.79 10.95
C ARG A 81 0.83 10.64 11.63
N SER A 82 2.04 10.65 11.11
CA SER A 82 3.12 11.49 11.63
C SER A 82 2.86 12.98 11.47
N LEU A 83 1.99 13.37 10.56
CA LEU A 83 1.62 14.78 10.31
C LEU A 83 0.48 15.27 11.19
N ARG A 84 -0.11 14.42 12.02
CA ARG A 84 -1.11 14.84 13.01
C ARG A 84 -0.48 15.77 14.02
N PRO A 85 -1.17 16.88 14.40
CA PRO A 85 -0.62 17.84 15.36
C PRO A 85 -0.24 17.23 16.71
N GLU A 86 -0.99 16.23 17.16
CA GLU A 86 -0.79 15.50 18.42
C GLU A 86 0.20 14.34 18.35
N ALA A 87 0.75 14.04 17.17
CA ALA A 87 1.66 12.91 17.02
C ALA A 87 3.00 13.17 17.71
N GLU A 88 3.46 12.21 18.54
CA GLU A 88 4.76 12.30 19.24
C GLU A 88 5.94 12.40 18.27
N ASN A 89 5.83 11.75 17.13
CA ASN A 89 6.85 11.75 16.07
C ASN A 89 6.62 12.82 15.00
N ASN A 90 5.79 13.83 15.30
CA ASN A 90 5.58 14.94 14.36
C ASN A 90 6.90 15.71 14.21
N PRO A 91 7.43 15.86 12.98
CA PRO A 91 8.67 16.58 12.70
C PRO A 91 8.53 18.10 12.78
N GLY A 92 7.45 18.63 13.36
CA GLY A 92 7.12 20.05 13.34
C GLY A 92 6.47 20.52 12.05
N SER A 93 6.07 19.60 11.19
CA SER A 93 5.43 19.88 9.90
C SER A 93 3.95 20.18 10.09
N PRO A 94 3.39 21.14 9.32
CA PRO A 94 1.96 21.37 9.28
C PRO A 94 1.24 20.20 8.60
N PRO A 95 -0.09 20.05 8.77
CA PRO A 95 -0.89 19.12 7.97
C PRO A 95 -0.72 19.40 6.47
N PRO A 96 -0.92 18.39 5.60
CA PRO A 96 -0.83 18.57 4.16
C PRO A 96 -1.81 19.63 3.67
N THR A 97 -1.35 20.46 2.73
CA THR A 97 -2.22 21.40 2.02
C THR A 97 -3.14 20.65 1.05
N LEU A 98 -4.21 21.31 0.59
CA LEU A 98 -5.07 20.73 -0.45
C LEU A 98 -4.27 20.38 -1.71
N LYS A 99 -3.33 21.22 -2.12
CA LYS A 99 -2.44 20.95 -3.27
C LYS A 99 -1.63 19.67 -3.06
N GLU A 100 -1.06 19.47 -1.89
CA GLU A 100 -0.29 18.27 -1.55
C GLU A 100 -1.18 17.02 -1.51
N MET A 101 -2.40 17.11 -0.97
CA MET A 101 -3.37 16.03 -0.96
C MET A 101 -3.77 15.62 -2.37
N ILE A 102 -4.07 16.57 -3.25
CA ILE A 102 -4.40 16.32 -4.65
C ILE A 102 -3.20 15.70 -5.38
N GLN A 103 -2.00 16.17 -5.10
CA GLN A 103 -0.77 15.60 -5.68
C GLN A 103 -0.59 14.13 -5.30
N MET A 104 -0.75 13.79 -4.02
CA MET A 104 -0.70 12.39 -3.56
C MET A 104 -1.77 11.54 -4.25
N ALA A 105 -3.00 12.03 -4.31
CA ALA A 105 -4.11 11.34 -4.98
C ALA A 105 -3.82 11.10 -6.47
N ALA A 106 -3.30 12.10 -7.17
CA ALA A 106 -2.95 12.01 -8.58
C ALA A 106 -1.82 11.00 -8.84
N GLU A 107 -0.81 10.97 -7.99
CA GLU A 107 0.30 10.02 -8.08
C GLU A 107 -0.16 8.58 -7.88
N ILE A 108 -1.02 8.34 -6.89
CA ILE A 108 -1.63 7.02 -6.65
C ILE A 108 -2.53 6.62 -7.85
N ALA A 109 -3.35 7.55 -8.35
CA ALA A 109 -4.20 7.29 -9.50
C ALA A 109 -3.39 6.95 -10.75
N ASP A 110 -2.26 7.63 -11.00
CA ASP A 110 -1.37 7.34 -12.10
C ASP A 110 -0.75 5.94 -11.99
N GLY A 111 -0.27 5.56 -10.82
CA GLY A 111 0.22 4.21 -10.55
C GLY A 111 -0.85 3.14 -10.78
N MET A 112 -2.07 3.37 -10.31
CA MET A 112 -3.20 2.45 -10.50
C MET A 112 -3.65 2.38 -11.96
N ALA A 113 -3.63 3.49 -12.69
CA ALA A 113 -3.92 3.50 -14.12
C ALA A 113 -2.90 2.65 -14.90
N TYR A 114 -1.63 2.74 -14.56
CA TYR A 114 -0.59 1.89 -15.13
C TYR A 114 -0.85 0.40 -14.85
N LEU A 115 -1.12 0.03 -13.60
CA LEU A 115 -1.42 -1.35 -13.24
C LEU A 115 -2.66 -1.88 -13.97
N ASN A 116 -3.71 -1.06 -14.08
CA ASN A 116 -4.91 -1.42 -14.82
C ASN A 116 -4.63 -1.62 -16.32
N ALA A 117 -3.81 -0.77 -16.94
CA ALA A 117 -3.38 -0.93 -18.33
C ALA A 117 -2.60 -2.25 -18.55
N LYS A 118 -1.89 -2.72 -17.54
CA LYS A 118 -1.23 -4.04 -17.52
C LYS A 118 -2.17 -5.19 -17.14
N LYS A 119 -3.47 -4.91 -16.99
CA LYS A 119 -4.50 -5.89 -16.59
C LYS A 119 -4.23 -6.52 -15.22
N PHE A 120 -3.57 -5.77 -14.35
CA PHE A 120 -3.30 -6.15 -12.99
C PHE A 120 -4.36 -5.56 -12.05
N VAL A 121 -5.05 -6.40 -11.30
CA VAL A 121 -5.97 -6.00 -10.24
C VAL A 121 -5.21 -6.06 -8.91
N HIS A 122 -5.19 -4.93 -8.20
CA HIS A 122 -4.39 -4.81 -6.98
C HIS A 122 -4.95 -5.64 -5.82
N ARG A 123 -6.26 -5.49 -5.53
CA ARG A 123 -7.03 -6.16 -4.46
C ARG A 123 -6.78 -5.66 -3.04
N ASP A 124 -5.72 -4.90 -2.79
CA ASP A 124 -5.38 -4.42 -1.45
C ASP A 124 -4.84 -2.97 -1.49
N LEU A 125 -5.47 -2.11 -2.29
CA LEU A 125 -5.11 -0.70 -2.32
C LEU A 125 -5.56 -0.01 -1.03
N ALA A 126 -4.61 0.53 -0.31
CA ALA A 126 -4.77 1.26 0.94
C ALA A 126 -3.53 2.14 1.18
N ALA A 127 -3.64 3.14 2.04
CA ALA A 127 -2.50 4.00 2.35
C ALA A 127 -1.29 3.21 2.88
N ARG A 128 -1.50 2.15 3.66
CA ARG A 128 -0.43 1.26 4.15
C ARG A 128 0.38 0.60 3.03
N ASN A 129 -0.19 0.44 1.84
CA ASN A 129 0.42 -0.18 0.66
C ASN A 129 0.95 0.84 -0.36
N CYS A 130 0.90 2.12 -0.05
CA CYS A 130 1.56 3.19 -0.78
C CYS A 130 2.82 3.62 -0.03
N MET A 131 3.86 4.01 -0.76
CA MET A 131 5.16 4.37 -0.20
C MET A 131 5.50 5.81 -0.54
N VAL A 132 6.26 6.46 0.35
CA VAL A 132 6.66 7.86 0.21
C VAL A 132 8.18 7.96 0.05
N GLY A 133 8.62 8.51 -1.07
CA GLY A 133 10.03 8.68 -1.39
C GLY A 133 10.66 9.90 -0.70
N GLU A 134 11.97 10.06 -0.88
CA GLU A 134 12.74 11.16 -0.30
C GLU A 134 12.24 12.54 -0.77
N ASP A 135 11.78 12.63 -2.00
CA ASP A 135 11.17 13.81 -2.61
C ASP A 135 9.66 13.96 -2.33
N PHE A 136 9.11 13.14 -1.41
CA PHE A 136 7.70 13.08 -1.06
C PHE A 136 6.77 12.59 -2.19
N THR A 137 7.31 12.05 -3.26
CA THR A 137 6.52 11.35 -4.28
C THR A 137 5.91 10.08 -3.71
N VAL A 138 4.62 9.89 -3.94
CA VAL A 138 3.89 8.68 -3.52
C VAL A 138 3.87 7.66 -4.66
N LYS A 139 4.16 6.41 -4.33
CA LYS A 139 4.16 5.28 -5.27
C LYS A 139 3.36 4.12 -4.70
N ILE A 140 2.73 3.34 -5.58
CA ILE A 140 2.17 2.06 -5.19
C ILE A 140 3.30 1.15 -4.73
N GLY A 141 3.21 0.64 -3.51
CA GLY A 141 4.25 -0.15 -2.90
C GLY A 141 4.21 -1.63 -3.27
N ASP A 142 5.09 -2.37 -2.61
CA ASP A 142 5.16 -3.81 -2.75
C ASP A 142 3.94 -4.48 -2.11
N PHE A 143 3.35 -5.41 -2.85
CA PHE A 143 2.15 -6.13 -2.47
C PHE A 143 2.46 -7.16 -1.37
N GLY A 144 1.71 -7.09 -0.26
CA GLY A 144 1.81 -8.06 0.84
C GLY A 144 2.81 -7.73 1.96
N MET A 145 3.55 -6.61 1.90
CA MET A 145 4.56 -6.24 2.91
C MET A 145 3.99 -5.74 4.25
N THR A 146 2.79 -5.19 4.26
CA THR A 146 2.28 -4.43 5.40
C THR A 146 1.30 -5.20 6.27
N ARG A 147 0.98 -6.45 5.93
CA ARG A 147 0.02 -7.27 6.69
C ARG A 147 0.44 -7.52 8.13
N ASP A 148 1.73 -7.75 8.38
CA ASP A 148 2.26 -8.03 9.72
C ASP A 148 2.30 -6.78 10.61
N ILE A 149 2.46 -5.59 10.01
CA ILE A 149 2.56 -4.31 10.73
C ILE A 149 1.17 -3.74 11.05
N TYR A 150 0.21 -3.91 10.13
CA TYR A 150 -1.16 -3.40 10.24
C TYR A 150 -2.17 -4.54 10.35
N GLU A 151 -1.95 -5.45 11.27
CA GLU A 151 -2.77 -6.65 11.49
C GLU A 151 -4.26 -6.32 11.70
N THR A 152 -4.57 -5.22 12.38
CA THR A 152 -5.94 -4.78 12.64
C THR A 152 -6.70 -4.30 11.40
N ASP A 153 -6.00 -4.01 10.30
CA ASP A 153 -6.61 -3.63 9.02
C ASP A 153 -7.17 -4.85 8.26
N TYR A 154 -6.87 -6.04 8.72
CA TYR A 154 -7.27 -7.29 8.08
C TYR A 154 -8.16 -8.13 8.98
N TYR A 155 -9.13 -8.80 8.38
CA TYR A 155 -10.11 -9.64 9.04
C TYR A 155 -10.12 -11.05 8.47
N ARG A 156 -10.15 -12.05 9.33
CA ARG A 156 -10.26 -13.46 8.95
C ARG A 156 -11.70 -13.94 9.18
N LYS A 157 -12.43 -14.16 8.10
CA LYS A 157 -13.81 -14.67 8.12
C LYS A 157 -13.82 -16.16 7.81
N GLY A 158 -14.35 -16.97 8.74
CA GLY A 158 -14.66 -18.38 8.49
C GLY A 158 -13.51 -19.24 7.99
N GLY A 159 -12.28 -19.03 8.47
CA GLY A 159 -11.10 -19.81 8.05
C GLY A 159 -10.53 -19.45 6.69
N LYS A 160 -11.09 -18.48 5.99
CA LYS A 160 -10.52 -17.86 4.78
C LYS A 160 -9.33 -16.98 5.12
N GLY A 161 -8.52 -16.59 4.13
CA GLY A 161 -7.39 -15.69 4.32
C GLY A 161 -7.78 -14.33 4.90
N LEU A 162 -6.78 -13.55 5.31
CA LEU A 162 -6.97 -12.21 5.85
C LEU A 162 -7.48 -11.27 4.76
N LEU A 163 -8.60 -10.58 5.02
CA LEU A 163 -9.27 -9.68 4.08
C LEU A 163 -9.27 -8.23 4.60
N PRO A 164 -8.93 -7.24 3.77
CA PRO A 164 -8.95 -5.81 4.12
C PRO A 164 -10.38 -5.25 4.02
N VAL A 165 -11.31 -5.73 4.85
CA VAL A 165 -12.76 -5.49 4.71
C VAL A 165 -13.14 -4.01 4.65
N ARG A 166 -12.40 -3.14 5.36
CA ARG A 166 -12.69 -1.68 5.41
C ARG A 166 -12.29 -0.94 4.13
N TRP A 167 -11.54 -1.59 3.25
CA TRP A 167 -11.13 -1.07 1.93
C TRP A 167 -11.83 -1.77 0.77
N MET A 168 -12.65 -2.78 1.04
CA MET A 168 -13.25 -3.63 0.02
C MET A 168 -14.60 -3.11 -0.47
N ALA A 169 -14.79 -3.20 -1.77
CA ALA A 169 -16.07 -2.94 -2.43
C ALA A 169 -17.15 -3.96 -2.03
N PRO A 170 -18.45 -3.61 -2.10
CA PRO A 170 -19.53 -4.52 -1.73
C PRO A 170 -19.54 -5.81 -2.54
N GLU A 171 -19.27 -5.78 -3.83
CA GLU A 171 -19.17 -6.98 -4.68
C GLU A 171 -18.00 -7.88 -4.27
N SER A 172 -16.90 -7.32 -3.78
CA SER A 172 -15.77 -8.10 -3.27
C SER A 172 -16.12 -8.78 -1.95
N LEU A 173 -16.82 -8.08 -1.07
CA LEU A 173 -17.28 -8.62 0.22
C LEU A 173 -18.33 -9.72 0.05
N LYS A 174 -19.25 -9.52 -0.89
CA LYS A 174 -20.37 -10.44 -1.13
C LYS A 174 -19.97 -11.68 -1.92
N ASP A 175 -19.33 -11.48 -3.06
CA ASP A 175 -19.12 -12.52 -4.07
C ASP A 175 -17.62 -12.86 -4.29
N GLY A 176 -16.71 -12.18 -3.58
CA GLY A 176 -15.26 -12.37 -3.77
C GLY A 176 -14.76 -11.91 -5.14
N VAL A 177 -15.48 -11.00 -5.79
CA VAL A 177 -15.14 -10.46 -7.11
C VAL A 177 -14.23 -9.24 -6.96
N PHE A 178 -13.08 -9.31 -7.60
CA PHE A 178 -12.08 -8.23 -7.63
C PHE A 178 -11.81 -7.81 -9.07
N THR A 179 -11.96 -6.53 -9.33
CA THR A 179 -11.78 -5.94 -10.65
C THR A 179 -11.13 -4.56 -10.51
N ALA A 180 -10.81 -3.91 -11.63
CA ALA A 180 -10.42 -2.51 -11.64
C ALA A 180 -11.47 -1.60 -10.98
N HIS A 181 -12.75 -1.95 -11.07
CA HIS A 181 -13.84 -1.20 -10.41
C HIS A 181 -13.78 -1.32 -8.89
N SER A 182 -13.54 -2.50 -8.35
CA SER A 182 -13.35 -2.66 -6.90
C SER A 182 -12.07 -1.97 -6.39
N ASP A 183 -11.02 -1.90 -7.22
CA ASP A 183 -9.84 -1.08 -6.92
C ASP A 183 -10.19 0.42 -6.87
N CYS A 184 -11.12 0.90 -7.70
CA CYS A 184 -11.63 2.27 -7.62
C CYS A 184 -12.35 2.57 -6.31
N TRP A 185 -13.14 1.63 -5.78
CA TRP A 185 -13.71 1.74 -4.44
C TRP A 185 -12.62 1.92 -3.39
N SER A 186 -11.61 1.06 -3.42
CA SER A 186 -10.47 1.13 -2.50
C SER A 186 -9.71 2.46 -2.63
N PHE A 187 -9.57 2.98 -3.84
CA PHE A 187 -8.99 4.30 -4.07
C PHE A 187 -9.80 5.41 -3.38
N GLY A 188 -11.12 5.34 -3.41
CA GLY A 188 -11.99 6.25 -2.64
C GLY A 188 -11.70 6.19 -1.14
N VAL A 189 -11.47 5.00 -0.59
CA VAL A 189 -11.07 4.86 0.82
C VAL A 189 -9.70 5.47 1.07
N VAL A 190 -8.76 5.35 0.13
CA VAL A 190 -7.44 6.01 0.24
C VAL A 190 -7.57 7.54 0.25
N LEU A 191 -8.45 8.12 -0.57
CA LEU A 191 -8.75 9.56 -0.52
C LEU A 191 -9.28 9.97 0.86
N TRP A 192 -10.15 9.16 1.42
CA TRP A 192 -10.66 9.34 2.78
C TRP A 192 -9.53 9.27 3.82
N GLU A 193 -8.60 8.33 3.69
CA GLU A 193 -7.42 8.23 4.55
C GLU A 193 -6.52 9.47 4.44
N ILE A 194 -6.29 9.99 3.24
CA ILE A 194 -5.50 11.22 3.04
C ILE A 194 -6.17 12.39 3.74
N SER A 195 -7.48 12.55 3.60
CA SER A 195 -8.25 13.67 4.18
C SER A 195 -8.31 13.60 5.71
N THR A 196 -8.30 12.42 6.30
CA THR A 196 -8.41 12.20 7.75
C THR A 196 -7.07 11.98 8.44
N LEU A 197 -5.95 12.06 7.73
CA LEU A 197 -4.63 11.67 8.21
C LEU A 197 -4.61 10.22 8.75
N ALA A 198 -5.16 9.35 7.95
CA ALA A 198 -5.20 7.90 8.16
C ALA A 198 -5.96 7.47 9.43
N GLU A 199 -7.13 8.04 9.66
CA GLU A 199 -8.08 7.48 10.61
C GLU A 199 -8.51 6.08 10.16
N GLN A 200 -8.97 5.27 11.10
CA GLN A 200 -9.52 3.95 10.78
C GLN A 200 -10.88 4.14 10.08
N PRO A 201 -11.06 3.61 8.85
CA PRO A 201 -12.37 3.66 8.19
C PRO A 201 -13.43 2.96 9.03
N TYR A 202 -14.63 3.55 9.09
CA TYR A 202 -15.76 3.06 9.90
C TYR A 202 -15.40 2.91 11.39
N GLN A 203 -14.74 3.92 11.94
CA GLN A 203 -14.36 3.96 13.36
C GLN A 203 -15.56 3.64 14.27
N GLY A 204 -15.36 2.77 15.23
CA GLY A 204 -16.39 2.35 16.18
C GLY A 204 -17.24 1.15 15.74
N LEU A 205 -17.14 0.72 14.47
CA LEU A 205 -17.77 -0.50 13.99
C LEU A 205 -16.79 -1.68 14.05
N SER A 206 -17.29 -2.86 14.42
CA SER A 206 -16.53 -4.10 14.28
C SER A 206 -16.37 -4.49 12.81
N ASN A 207 -15.45 -5.37 12.51
CA ASN A 207 -15.26 -5.86 11.13
C ASN A 207 -16.54 -6.47 10.56
N GLU A 208 -17.29 -7.23 11.35
CA GLU A 208 -18.56 -7.82 10.93
C GLU A 208 -19.63 -6.75 10.67
N GLN A 209 -19.69 -5.71 11.51
CA GLN A 209 -20.61 -4.58 11.32
C GLN A 209 -20.25 -3.79 10.06
N VAL A 210 -18.96 -3.56 9.77
CA VAL A 210 -18.52 -2.90 8.53
C VAL A 210 -18.95 -3.73 7.31
N LEU A 211 -18.71 -5.03 7.33
CA LEU A 211 -19.07 -5.92 6.25
C LEU A 211 -20.57 -5.84 5.95
N LYS A 212 -21.42 -5.94 6.98
CA LYS A 212 -22.88 -5.83 6.82
C LYS A 212 -23.29 -4.45 6.32
N PHE A 213 -22.74 -3.38 6.90
CA PHE A 213 -23.05 -2.00 6.53
C PHE A 213 -22.77 -1.73 5.05
N VAL A 214 -21.61 -2.11 4.56
CA VAL A 214 -21.21 -1.91 3.15
C VAL A 214 -22.03 -2.80 2.20
N MET A 215 -22.27 -4.06 2.59
CA MET A 215 -23.09 -4.97 1.77
C MET A 215 -24.54 -4.50 1.65
N ASP A 216 -25.06 -3.83 2.67
CA ASP A 216 -26.41 -3.23 2.68
C ASP A 216 -26.47 -1.86 1.95
N GLY A 217 -25.40 -1.43 1.32
CA GLY A 217 -25.33 -0.18 0.54
C GLY A 217 -24.73 1.02 1.28
N GLY A 218 -24.19 0.80 2.47
CA GLY A 218 -23.49 1.85 3.23
C GLY A 218 -22.12 2.20 2.64
N TYR A 219 -21.66 3.40 2.93
CA TYR A 219 -20.35 3.91 2.50
C TYR A 219 -19.84 4.96 3.48
N LEU A 220 -18.55 5.30 3.36
CA LEU A 220 -17.93 6.34 4.16
C LEU A 220 -18.50 7.73 3.80
N ASP A 221 -18.79 8.51 4.83
CA ASP A 221 -19.16 9.91 4.65
C ASP A 221 -17.93 10.74 4.26
N ARG A 222 -18.18 11.85 3.56
CA ARG A 222 -17.15 12.83 3.29
C ARG A 222 -16.62 13.37 4.62
N PRO A 223 -15.30 13.37 4.87
CA PRO A 223 -14.73 13.96 6.08
C PRO A 223 -15.02 15.46 6.17
N ASP A 224 -15.25 15.96 7.39
CA ASP A 224 -15.58 17.38 7.63
C ASP A 224 -14.52 18.35 7.07
N ASN A 225 -13.25 17.95 7.14
CA ASN A 225 -12.12 18.76 6.67
C ASN A 225 -11.74 18.51 5.19
N CYS A 226 -12.54 17.70 4.49
CA CYS A 226 -12.27 17.41 3.08
C CYS A 226 -12.72 18.56 2.21
N ALA A 227 -11.79 19.13 1.44
CA ALA A 227 -12.11 20.18 0.47
C ALA A 227 -12.95 19.61 -0.69
N GLU A 228 -13.82 20.46 -1.28
CA GLU A 228 -14.71 20.04 -2.39
C GLU A 228 -13.95 19.53 -3.62
N ARG A 229 -12.71 19.96 -3.80
CA ARG A 229 -11.90 19.62 -4.97
C ARG A 229 -11.15 18.29 -4.83
N LEU A 230 -11.10 17.71 -3.64
CA LEU A 230 -10.55 16.39 -3.41
C LEU A 230 -11.62 15.33 -3.52
#